data_ee5eb534884f4dff75f4a870b419d1e5
#
_entry.id   ee5eb534884f4dff75f4a870b419d1e5
#
_cell.length_a   1.000
_cell.length_b   1.000
_cell.length_c   1.000
_cell.angle_alpha   90.00
_cell.angle_beta   90.00
_cell.angle_gamma   90.00
#
_symmetry.space_group_name_H-M   'P 1'
#
loop_
_entity.id
_entity.type
_entity.pdbx_description
1 polymer ?
#
loop_
_entity_poly.entity_id
_entity_poly.type
_entity_poly.pdbx_seq_one_letter_code
_entity_poly.pdbx_strand_id
1 'polypeptide(L)'
;MKFKTKLITLVVAFLAAISFALPSQVNAANTDMVDTSNHNGLMTYDNYYDMLVHYGVKAVVQKVSEGTTYVDQTAKYNLASAKQAGLYLNGYHFARYTTVEGARAEARFAVAAAQSAGLPIGAVLATDVEASEQANNSYAANTANNKAFMEVVQAAGYRSTIYTMGSWVGTKMLVDKGWIADYPYNTSRDRYTSHHAWQFRSDQQFAGSYGNFDVSQLYDDFFTANQTPSPSAPVTPAPSQPAESNVASDSDYAQTGVFKPSATVNIRTGAGTGYASVGSYAPGESVIYDHVYIRGTYVWARYLSYSGRYHYVALGVNGGESYGSRSSGYTSPVSHTYYTVQSGDSFWSISSKYGISMYTLAANNGKTINSLIYPGQSLYIR
;
A
#
# COMPACT_ATOMS: atom_id res chain seq x y z
N MET A 1 21.43 -20.62 -93.08
CA MET A 1 20.43 -20.51 -91.94
C MET A 1 21.15 -20.65 -90.65
N LYS A 2 21.33 -19.61 -89.84
CA LYS A 2 22.10 -19.61 -88.62
C LYS A 2 21.11 -19.66 -87.46
N PHE A 3 21.07 -20.73 -86.69
CA PHE A 3 20.33 -20.81 -85.46
C PHE A 3 21.15 -20.18 -84.34
N LYS A 4 20.59 -19.15 -83.72
CA LYS A 4 21.14 -18.52 -82.53
C LYS A 4 20.53 -19.19 -81.29
N THR A 5 21.36 -19.93 -80.58
CA THR A 5 21.02 -20.52 -79.27
C THR A 5 21.10 -19.44 -78.22
N LYS A 6 19.98 -19.14 -77.58
CA LYS A 6 19.95 -18.25 -76.42
C LYS A 6 20.27 -19.07 -75.18
N LEU A 7 21.35 -18.73 -74.53
CA LEU A 7 21.73 -19.23 -73.23
C LEU A 7 20.90 -18.52 -72.16
N ILE A 8 20.04 -19.25 -71.47
CA ILE A 8 19.29 -18.73 -70.33
C ILE A 8 20.12 -19.03 -69.09
N THR A 9 20.70 -18.00 -68.50
CA THR A 9 21.42 -18.08 -67.24
C THR A 9 20.38 -18.05 -66.11
N LEU A 10 20.21 -19.20 -65.42
CA LEU A 10 19.37 -19.33 -64.25
C LEU A 10 20.16 -18.81 -63.03
N VAL A 11 19.84 -17.65 -62.53
CA VAL A 11 20.40 -17.14 -61.27
C VAL A 11 19.54 -17.70 -60.15
N VAL A 12 20.05 -18.68 -59.47
CA VAL A 12 19.47 -19.22 -58.22
C VAL A 12 19.92 -18.30 -57.11
N ALA A 13 19.04 -17.42 -56.66
CA ALA A 13 19.24 -16.61 -55.46
C ALA A 13 19.06 -17.49 -54.23
N PHE A 14 20.14 -17.83 -53.57
CA PHE A 14 20.12 -18.47 -52.23
C PHE A 14 19.73 -17.40 -51.21
N LEU A 15 18.44 -17.33 -50.85
CA LEU A 15 17.98 -16.59 -49.69
C LEU A 15 18.35 -17.40 -48.45
N ALA A 16 19.51 -17.14 -47.86
CA ALA A 16 19.83 -17.57 -46.52
C ALA A 16 18.89 -16.81 -45.55
N ALA A 17 17.84 -17.45 -45.11
CA ALA A 17 17.04 -16.97 -43.99
C ALA A 17 17.91 -17.03 -42.74
N ILE A 18 18.56 -15.90 -42.42
CA ILE A 18 19.18 -15.71 -41.12
C ILE A 18 17.99 -15.53 -40.15
N SER A 19 17.60 -16.63 -39.49
CA SER A 19 16.71 -16.56 -38.33
C SER A 19 17.47 -15.83 -37.22
N PHE A 20 17.28 -14.52 -37.12
CA PHE A 20 17.58 -13.83 -35.91
C PHE A 20 16.62 -14.41 -34.86
N ALA A 21 17.09 -15.30 -34.02
CA ALA A 21 16.45 -15.59 -32.77
C ALA A 21 16.46 -14.26 -32.02
N LEU A 22 15.33 -13.58 -32.04
CA LEU A 22 15.12 -12.46 -31.11
C LEU A 22 15.40 -13.03 -29.72
N PRO A 23 16.26 -12.42 -28.92
CA PRO A 23 16.42 -12.84 -27.54
C PRO A 23 15.01 -12.88 -26.97
N SER A 24 14.62 -14.02 -26.40
CA SER A 24 13.39 -14.13 -25.63
C SER A 24 13.43 -12.96 -24.66
N GLN A 25 12.49 -12.03 -24.76
CA GLN A 25 12.36 -10.99 -23.76
C GLN A 25 12.13 -11.73 -22.46
N VAL A 26 13.10 -11.69 -21.59
CA VAL A 26 12.94 -12.15 -20.22
C VAL A 26 11.96 -11.14 -19.62
N ASN A 27 10.68 -11.49 -19.62
CA ASN A 27 9.68 -10.67 -18.98
C ASN A 27 10.03 -10.66 -17.48
N ALA A 28 10.29 -9.48 -16.96
CA ALA A 28 10.33 -9.29 -15.52
C ALA A 28 8.98 -9.78 -14.95
N ALA A 29 9.00 -10.39 -13.77
CA ALA A 29 7.76 -10.79 -13.10
C ALA A 29 6.82 -9.60 -12.96
N ASN A 30 5.53 -9.83 -13.22
CA ASN A 30 4.52 -8.78 -13.13
C ASN A 30 4.20 -8.44 -11.68
N THR A 31 4.10 -7.17 -11.38
CA THR A 31 3.59 -6.69 -10.08
C THR A 31 2.06 -6.66 -10.12
N ASP A 32 1.44 -7.86 -10.11
CA ASP A 32 -0.01 -7.99 -10.24
C ASP A 32 -0.74 -7.79 -8.91
N MET A 33 -0.07 -8.10 -7.79
CA MET A 33 -0.67 -8.09 -6.46
C MET A 33 0.32 -7.57 -5.44
N VAL A 34 -0.17 -6.77 -4.50
CA VAL A 34 0.57 -6.25 -3.35
C VAL A 34 -0.04 -6.78 -2.07
N ASP A 35 0.77 -7.12 -1.09
CA ASP A 35 0.25 -7.36 0.24
C ASP A 35 0.64 -6.24 1.22
N THR A 36 -0.23 -6.00 2.19
CA THR A 36 -0.15 -4.87 3.10
C THR A 36 -0.57 -5.26 4.51
N SER A 37 -0.03 -4.54 5.48
CA SER A 37 -0.35 -4.69 6.89
C SER A 37 -0.18 -3.36 7.62
N ASN A 38 -0.30 -3.37 8.95
CA ASN A 38 0.03 -2.22 9.80
C ASN A 38 1.47 -1.72 9.61
N HIS A 39 2.39 -2.53 9.07
CA HIS A 39 3.76 -2.11 8.76
C HIS A 39 3.82 -1.07 7.63
N ASN A 40 2.86 -1.10 6.70
CA ASN A 40 2.73 -0.11 5.63
C ASN A 40 1.94 1.14 6.07
N GLY A 41 1.37 1.11 7.29
CA GLY A 41 0.54 2.18 7.81
C GLY A 41 -0.81 2.30 7.09
N LEU A 42 -1.41 3.49 7.18
CA LEU A 42 -2.68 3.78 6.51
C LEU A 42 -2.43 4.10 5.03
N MET A 43 -2.94 3.23 4.17
CA MET A 43 -2.84 3.35 2.72
C MET A 43 -4.04 4.12 2.17
N THR A 44 -3.80 5.22 1.47
CA THR A 44 -4.85 6.07 0.90
C THR A 44 -5.35 5.54 -0.46
N TYR A 45 -6.48 6.09 -0.92
CA TYR A 45 -6.95 5.92 -2.30
C TYR A 45 -5.82 6.18 -3.32
N ASP A 46 -5.13 7.32 -3.19
CA ASP A 46 -4.09 7.73 -4.14
C ASP A 46 -2.92 6.74 -4.18
N ASN A 47 -2.57 6.12 -3.05
CA ASN A 47 -1.54 5.10 -3.01
C ASN A 47 -1.93 3.88 -3.84
N TYR A 48 -3.13 3.35 -3.64
CA TYR A 48 -3.61 2.19 -4.37
C TYR A 48 -3.95 2.50 -5.83
N TYR A 49 -4.45 3.71 -6.12
CA TYR A 49 -4.73 4.15 -7.48
C TYR A 49 -3.44 4.32 -8.29
N ASP A 50 -2.38 4.88 -7.68
CA ASP A 50 -1.04 4.95 -8.28
C ASP A 50 -0.49 3.55 -8.61
N MET A 51 -0.61 2.60 -7.67
CA MET A 51 -0.22 1.20 -7.88
C MET A 51 -0.99 0.55 -9.05
N LEU A 52 -2.30 0.79 -9.13
CA LEU A 52 -3.14 0.28 -10.22
C LEU A 52 -2.69 0.85 -11.57
N VAL A 53 -2.57 2.19 -11.67
CA VAL A 53 -2.41 2.88 -12.95
C VAL A 53 -0.97 2.82 -13.47
N HIS A 54 0.01 2.96 -12.59
CA HIS A 54 1.41 3.09 -13.01
C HIS A 54 2.23 1.80 -12.87
N TYR A 55 1.77 0.87 -12.04
CA TYR A 55 2.51 -0.37 -11.80
C TYR A 55 1.75 -1.64 -12.21
N GLY A 56 0.47 -1.50 -12.59
CA GLY A 56 -0.33 -2.62 -13.05
C GLY A 56 -0.84 -3.55 -11.93
N VAL A 57 -0.78 -3.09 -10.66
CA VAL A 57 -1.33 -3.83 -9.52
C VAL A 57 -2.84 -3.99 -9.70
N LYS A 58 -3.32 -5.22 -9.62
CA LYS A 58 -4.74 -5.57 -9.79
C LYS A 58 -5.42 -5.88 -8.47
N ALA A 59 -4.68 -6.46 -7.53
CA ALA A 59 -5.21 -6.97 -6.27
C ALA A 59 -4.38 -6.55 -5.06
N VAL A 60 -5.04 -6.42 -3.91
CA VAL A 60 -4.41 -6.27 -2.61
C VAL A 60 -4.76 -7.46 -1.71
N VAL A 61 -3.80 -7.91 -0.90
CA VAL A 61 -4.02 -8.86 0.18
C VAL A 61 -3.65 -8.18 1.50
N GLN A 62 -4.66 -7.75 2.26
CA GLN A 62 -4.46 -7.02 3.51
C GLN A 62 -4.42 -7.97 4.69
N LYS A 63 -3.40 -7.84 5.58
CA LYS A 63 -3.44 -8.52 6.89
C LYS A 63 -4.71 -8.14 7.62
N VAL A 64 -5.47 -9.12 8.09
CA VAL A 64 -6.67 -8.87 8.90
C VAL A 64 -6.46 -9.24 10.36
N SER A 65 -5.68 -10.29 10.63
CA SER A 65 -5.47 -10.78 12.00
C SER A 65 -4.23 -11.67 12.13
N GLU A 66 -3.90 -12.02 13.37
CA GLU A 66 -2.84 -12.97 13.73
C GLU A 66 -3.23 -13.72 15.00
N GLY A 67 -3.04 -15.03 15.04
CA GLY A 67 -3.43 -15.87 16.15
C GLY A 67 -4.91 -15.70 16.53
N THR A 68 -5.23 -15.70 17.80
CA THR A 68 -6.62 -15.51 18.29
C THR A 68 -6.87 -14.16 18.98
N THR A 69 -5.89 -13.24 18.96
CA THR A 69 -5.97 -12.01 19.78
C THR A 69 -5.62 -10.72 19.04
N TYR A 70 -4.87 -10.79 17.95
CA TYR A 70 -4.46 -9.60 17.22
C TYR A 70 -5.35 -9.36 16.01
N VAL A 71 -5.88 -8.15 15.89
CA VAL A 71 -6.56 -7.62 14.70
C VAL A 71 -5.71 -6.48 14.13
N ASP A 72 -5.45 -6.50 12.82
CA ASP A 72 -4.71 -5.43 12.17
C ASP A 72 -5.52 -4.12 12.17
N GLN A 73 -4.97 -3.09 12.82
CA GLN A 73 -5.65 -1.82 13.03
C GLN A 73 -5.85 -1.02 11.73
N THR A 74 -5.07 -1.32 10.69
CA THR A 74 -5.16 -0.62 9.40
C THR A 74 -6.12 -1.30 8.43
N ALA A 75 -6.52 -2.55 8.69
CA ALA A 75 -7.23 -3.40 7.73
C ALA A 75 -8.50 -2.75 7.17
N LYS A 76 -9.35 -2.22 8.03
CA LYS A 76 -10.62 -1.59 7.62
C LYS A 76 -10.39 -0.38 6.70
N TYR A 77 -9.43 0.46 7.04
CA TYR A 77 -9.13 1.66 6.28
C TYR A 77 -8.48 1.31 4.94
N ASN A 78 -7.48 0.43 4.96
CA ASN A 78 -6.73 0.03 3.78
C ASN A 78 -7.63 -0.68 2.76
N LEU A 79 -8.48 -1.62 3.21
CA LEU A 79 -9.45 -2.28 2.34
C LEU A 79 -10.46 -1.30 1.73
N ALA A 80 -10.94 -0.32 2.50
CA ALA A 80 -11.84 0.71 1.98
C ALA A 80 -11.16 1.57 0.91
N SER A 81 -9.91 1.98 1.13
CA SER A 81 -9.12 2.75 0.18
C SER A 81 -8.80 1.97 -1.10
N ALA A 82 -8.42 0.69 -0.96
CA ALA A 82 -8.16 -0.20 -2.09
C ALA A 82 -9.42 -0.47 -2.92
N LYS A 83 -10.57 -0.67 -2.26
CA LYS A 83 -11.88 -0.79 -2.92
C LYS A 83 -12.19 0.44 -3.77
N GLN A 84 -12.02 1.61 -3.19
CA GLN A 84 -12.27 2.88 -3.87
C GLN A 84 -11.34 3.07 -5.08
N ALA A 85 -10.08 2.64 -4.96
CA ALA A 85 -9.12 2.68 -6.06
C ALA A 85 -9.42 1.65 -7.17
N GLY A 86 -10.33 0.71 -6.94
CA GLY A 86 -10.73 -0.29 -7.93
C GLY A 86 -9.87 -1.54 -7.96
N LEU A 87 -9.21 -1.87 -6.85
CA LEU A 87 -8.48 -3.12 -6.69
C LEU A 87 -9.40 -4.27 -6.26
N TYR A 88 -9.03 -5.49 -6.64
CA TYR A 88 -9.57 -6.71 -6.04
C TYR A 88 -9.11 -6.82 -4.59
N LEU A 89 -10.03 -7.07 -3.68
CA LEU A 89 -9.77 -7.11 -2.25
C LEU A 89 -9.60 -8.54 -1.78
N ASN A 90 -8.52 -8.80 -1.06
CA ASN A 90 -8.27 -10.07 -0.39
C ASN A 90 -7.68 -9.79 0.98
N GLY A 91 -7.61 -10.82 1.81
CA GLY A 91 -7.03 -10.73 3.14
C GLY A 91 -6.15 -11.91 3.49
N TYR A 92 -5.31 -11.75 4.50
CA TYR A 92 -4.59 -12.85 5.09
C TYR A 92 -4.61 -12.82 6.61
N HIS A 93 -4.48 -14.01 7.18
CA HIS A 93 -4.33 -14.24 8.61
C HIS A 93 -2.96 -14.84 8.87
N PHE A 94 -2.16 -14.22 9.73
CA PHE A 94 -0.88 -14.79 10.15
C PHE A 94 -1.11 -15.90 11.17
N ALA A 95 -0.81 -17.12 10.77
CA ALA A 95 -1.12 -18.31 11.55
C ALA A 95 -0.14 -18.54 12.70
N ARG A 96 -0.68 -18.88 13.88
CA ARG A 96 0.07 -19.33 15.06
C ARG A 96 -0.31 -20.75 15.49
N TYR A 97 -1.35 -21.30 14.89
CA TYR A 97 -1.88 -22.62 15.26
C TYR A 97 -0.87 -23.75 15.04
N THR A 98 -0.93 -24.74 15.93
CA THR A 98 -0.14 -25.97 15.87
C THR A 98 -1.00 -27.23 15.94
N THR A 99 -2.32 -27.08 16.12
CA THR A 99 -3.32 -28.15 16.20
C THR A 99 -4.54 -27.83 15.32
N VAL A 100 -5.33 -28.87 15.01
CA VAL A 100 -6.58 -28.74 14.24
C VAL A 100 -7.59 -27.82 14.96
N GLU A 101 -7.73 -27.96 16.28
CA GLU A 101 -8.62 -27.10 17.09
C GLU A 101 -8.14 -25.66 17.10
N GLY A 102 -6.83 -25.44 17.24
CA GLY A 102 -6.20 -24.13 17.16
C GLY A 102 -6.45 -23.48 15.78
N ALA A 103 -6.25 -24.22 14.70
CA ALA A 103 -6.52 -23.77 13.35
C ALA A 103 -7.98 -23.35 13.12
N ARG A 104 -8.92 -24.14 13.65
CA ARG A 104 -10.35 -23.78 13.60
C ARG A 104 -10.69 -22.55 14.44
N ALA A 105 -10.04 -22.39 15.61
CA ALA A 105 -10.22 -21.21 16.45
C ALA A 105 -9.69 -19.94 15.77
N GLU A 106 -8.48 -20.01 15.22
CA GLU A 106 -7.88 -18.88 14.47
C GLU A 106 -8.65 -18.56 13.22
N ALA A 107 -9.16 -19.58 12.49
CA ALA A 107 -10.00 -19.35 11.31
C ALA A 107 -11.30 -18.59 11.63
N ARG A 108 -11.99 -18.93 12.74
CA ARG A 108 -13.16 -18.17 13.19
C ARG A 108 -12.82 -16.74 13.55
N PHE A 109 -11.70 -16.55 14.22
CA PHE A 109 -11.20 -15.21 14.56
C PHE A 109 -10.84 -14.40 13.29
N ALA A 110 -10.15 -15.03 12.33
CA ALA A 110 -9.80 -14.42 11.05
C ALA A 110 -11.04 -14.01 10.24
N VAL A 111 -12.06 -14.88 10.18
CA VAL A 111 -13.34 -14.57 9.52
C VAL A 111 -14.02 -13.37 10.17
N ALA A 112 -14.11 -13.32 11.50
CA ALA A 112 -14.70 -12.19 12.21
C ALA A 112 -13.92 -10.88 11.95
N ALA A 113 -12.58 -10.93 11.96
CA ALA A 113 -11.73 -9.79 11.65
C ALA A 113 -11.90 -9.32 10.20
N ALA A 114 -11.93 -10.24 9.23
CA ALA A 114 -12.14 -9.95 7.81
C ALA A 114 -13.51 -9.28 7.56
N GLN A 115 -14.58 -9.81 8.16
CA GLN A 115 -15.93 -9.23 8.08
C GLN A 115 -15.97 -7.80 8.68
N SER A 116 -15.37 -7.63 9.86
CA SER A 116 -15.29 -6.32 10.54
C SER A 116 -14.48 -5.30 9.73
N ALA A 117 -13.44 -5.75 9.02
CA ALA A 117 -12.64 -4.93 8.13
C ALA A 117 -13.34 -4.60 6.79
N GLY A 118 -14.46 -5.24 6.48
CA GLY A 118 -15.21 -5.02 5.25
C GLY A 118 -14.68 -5.81 4.05
N LEU A 119 -13.97 -6.91 4.28
CA LEU A 119 -13.57 -7.83 3.21
C LEU A 119 -14.84 -8.47 2.61
N PRO A 120 -15.09 -8.35 1.29
CA PRO A 120 -16.30 -8.87 0.68
C PRO A 120 -16.34 -10.39 0.68
N ILE A 121 -17.55 -10.96 0.82
CA ILE A 121 -17.76 -12.40 0.63
C ILE A 121 -17.33 -12.79 -0.81
N GLY A 122 -16.73 -13.97 -0.95
CA GLY A 122 -16.13 -14.42 -2.20
C GLY A 122 -14.68 -13.95 -2.42
N ALA A 123 -14.15 -13.03 -1.61
CA ALA A 123 -12.74 -12.70 -1.58
C ALA A 123 -11.89 -13.88 -1.07
N VAL A 124 -10.58 -13.81 -1.28
CA VAL A 124 -9.64 -14.75 -0.66
C VAL A 124 -9.34 -14.29 0.77
N LEU A 125 -9.39 -15.23 1.72
CA LEU A 125 -8.80 -15.10 3.04
C LEU A 125 -7.75 -16.20 3.20
N ALA A 126 -6.49 -15.85 2.96
CA ALA A 126 -5.38 -16.79 3.01
C ALA A 126 -4.94 -17.06 4.47
N THR A 127 -4.43 -18.27 4.70
CA THR A 127 -3.64 -18.54 5.91
C THR A 127 -2.17 -18.41 5.59
N ASP A 128 -1.48 -17.57 6.33
CA ASP A 128 -0.06 -17.31 6.21
C ASP A 128 0.69 -18.21 7.22
N VAL A 129 1.36 -19.24 6.71
CA VAL A 129 1.93 -20.35 7.49
C VAL A 129 3.44 -20.34 7.32
N GLU A 130 4.13 -19.61 8.17
CA GLU A 130 5.59 -19.46 8.10
C GLU A 130 6.24 -19.29 9.50
N ALA A 131 5.47 -19.33 10.57
CA ALA A 131 5.97 -19.10 11.92
C ALA A 131 6.78 -20.29 12.46
N SER A 132 7.66 -20.01 13.41
CA SER A 132 8.50 -21.01 14.06
C SER A 132 7.72 -22.16 14.70
N GLU A 133 6.50 -21.90 15.14
CA GLU A 133 5.60 -22.89 15.74
C GLU A 133 5.27 -24.01 14.74
N GLN A 134 4.96 -23.66 13.50
CA GLN A 134 4.67 -24.65 12.44
C GLN A 134 5.94 -25.32 11.93
N ALA A 135 7.10 -24.67 12.00
CA ALA A 135 8.38 -25.27 11.60
C ALA A 135 8.71 -26.55 12.35
N ASN A 136 8.24 -26.66 13.59
CA ASN A 136 8.47 -27.79 14.49
C ASN A 136 7.41 -28.91 14.37
N ASN A 137 6.31 -28.64 13.66
CA ASN A 137 5.27 -29.63 13.42
C ASN A 137 5.69 -30.65 12.34
N SER A 138 5.06 -31.81 12.38
CA SER A 138 5.18 -32.77 11.28
C SER A 138 4.44 -32.27 10.02
N TYR A 139 4.87 -32.75 8.87
CA TYR A 139 4.20 -32.51 7.59
C TYR A 139 2.69 -32.84 7.65
N ALA A 140 2.33 -33.98 8.24
CA ALA A 140 0.94 -34.41 8.36
C ALA A 140 0.13 -33.48 9.27
N ALA A 141 0.73 -33.04 10.38
CA ALA A 141 0.07 -32.12 11.31
C ALA A 141 -0.20 -30.76 10.66
N ASN A 142 0.80 -30.13 10.03
CA ASN A 142 0.60 -28.87 9.32
C ASN A 142 -0.44 -28.99 8.21
N THR A 143 -0.40 -30.08 7.43
CA THR A 143 -1.39 -30.33 6.37
C THR A 143 -2.81 -30.43 6.91
N ALA A 144 -3.02 -31.15 8.01
CA ALA A 144 -4.33 -31.28 8.65
C ALA A 144 -4.82 -29.94 9.26
N ASN A 145 -3.92 -29.20 9.90
CA ASN A 145 -4.22 -27.92 10.50
C ASN A 145 -4.64 -26.89 9.45
N ASN A 146 -3.87 -26.76 8.36
CA ASN A 146 -4.16 -25.85 7.26
C ASN A 146 -5.50 -26.18 6.59
N LYS A 147 -5.76 -27.47 6.37
CA LYS A 147 -7.06 -27.92 5.86
C LYS A 147 -8.20 -27.49 6.77
N ALA A 148 -8.08 -27.70 8.08
CA ALA A 148 -9.10 -27.31 9.06
C ALA A 148 -9.35 -25.80 9.11
N PHE A 149 -8.30 -24.98 8.95
CA PHE A 149 -8.43 -23.52 8.82
C PHE A 149 -9.25 -23.17 7.56
N MET A 150 -8.82 -23.69 6.40
CA MET A 150 -9.46 -23.38 5.11
C MET A 150 -10.93 -23.83 5.06
N GLU A 151 -11.28 -24.98 5.65
CA GLU A 151 -12.67 -25.45 5.75
C GLU A 151 -13.58 -24.44 6.47
N VAL A 152 -13.12 -23.86 7.58
CA VAL A 152 -13.89 -22.85 8.34
C VAL A 152 -14.05 -21.56 7.54
N VAL A 153 -12.98 -21.11 6.89
CA VAL A 153 -12.99 -19.91 6.05
C VAL A 153 -13.92 -20.09 4.86
N GLN A 154 -13.90 -21.24 4.21
CA GLN A 154 -14.76 -21.57 3.07
C GLN A 154 -16.24 -21.70 3.50
N ALA A 155 -16.52 -22.29 4.65
CA ALA A 155 -17.86 -22.34 5.21
C ALA A 155 -18.46 -20.95 5.51
N ALA A 156 -17.62 -19.96 5.73
CA ALA A 156 -18.01 -18.56 5.91
C ALA A 156 -18.18 -17.78 4.57
N GLY A 157 -18.00 -18.47 3.43
CA GLY A 157 -18.23 -17.90 2.10
C GLY A 157 -17.00 -17.21 1.48
N TYR A 158 -15.83 -17.31 2.07
CA TYR A 158 -14.56 -16.86 1.50
C TYR A 158 -13.90 -17.97 0.70
N ARG A 159 -13.06 -17.63 -0.27
CA ARG A 159 -12.09 -18.54 -0.84
C ARG A 159 -10.86 -18.60 0.08
N SER A 160 -10.16 -19.71 0.15
CA SER A 160 -9.00 -19.82 1.03
C SER A 160 -7.87 -20.58 0.37
N THR A 161 -6.65 -20.16 0.63
CA THR A 161 -5.41 -20.80 0.19
C THR A 161 -4.34 -20.64 1.27
N ILE A 162 -3.22 -21.33 1.08
CA ILE A 162 -2.04 -21.24 1.94
C ILE A 162 -1.05 -20.27 1.30
N TYR A 163 -0.59 -19.27 2.09
CA TYR A 163 0.67 -18.61 1.83
C TYR A 163 1.76 -19.28 2.66
N THR A 164 2.91 -19.52 2.05
CA THR A 164 4.11 -20.04 2.72
C THR A 164 5.36 -19.83 1.87
N MET A 165 6.53 -19.98 2.50
CA MET A 165 7.79 -19.95 1.77
C MET A 165 7.98 -21.19 0.89
N GLY A 166 8.63 -21.02 -0.26
CA GLY A 166 8.85 -22.10 -1.25
C GLY A 166 9.56 -23.33 -0.71
N SER A 167 10.47 -23.17 0.25
CA SER A 167 11.18 -24.29 0.90
C SER A 167 10.27 -25.19 1.75
N TRP A 168 9.05 -24.72 2.11
CA TRP A 168 8.09 -25.48 2.91
C TRP A 168 7.09 -26.26 2.05
N VAL A 169 6.93 -25.90 0.80
CA VAL A 169 6.05 -26.61 -0.14
C VAL A 169 6.53 -28.06 -0.31
N GLY A 170 5.66 -29.02 0.02
CA GLY A 170 5.96 -30.45 -0.05
C GLY A 170 6.97 -30.97 0.99
N THR A 171 7.57 -30.10 1.79
CA THR A 171 8.51 -30.48 2.86
C THR A 171 7.92 -30.34 4.25
N LYS A 172 7.20 -29.26 4.52
CA LYS A 172 6.57 -28.98 5.82
C LYS A 172 5.06 -29.17 5.78
N MET A 173 4.44 -29.13 4.61
CA MET A 173 3.00 -29.31 4.41
C MET A 173 2.66 -29.60 2.96
N LEU A 174 1.47 -30.15 2.73
CA LEU A 174 0.86 -30.19 1.39
C LEU A 174 0.36 -28.80 1.04
N VAL A 175 0.77 -28.32 -0.14
CA VAL A 175 0.22 -27.12 -0.78
C VAL A 175 -0.16 -27.54 -2.20
N ASP A 176 -1.45 -27.70 -2.46
CA ASP A 176 -1.95 -28.04 -3.81
C ASP A 176 -1.74 -26.85 -4.75
N LYS A 177 -2.53 -25.78 -4.55
CA LYS A 177 -2.32 -24.48 -5.17
C LYS A 177 -2.24 -23.42 -4.09
N GLY A 178 -1.12 -22.72 -4.00
CA GLY A 178 -0.85 -21.76 -2.94
C GLY A 178 -0.45 -20.38 -3.48
N TRP A 179 -0.19 -19.50 -2.57
CA TRP A 179 0.53 -18.25 -2.77
C TRP A 179 1.92 -18.43 -2.15
N ILE A 180 2.96 -18.49 -2.99
CA ILE A 180 4.28 -18.96 -2.57
C ILE A 180 5.30 -17.81 -2.56
N ALA A 181 6.00 -17.64 -1.45
CA ALA A 181 7.10 -16.69 -1.32
C ALA A 181 8.45 -17.37 -1.63
N ASP A 182 9.21 -16.76 -2.51
CA ASP A 182 10.58 -17.21 -2.81
C ASP A 182 11.40 -16.05 -3.40
N TYR A 183 12.26 -15.49 -2.58
CA TYR A 183 13.22 -14.46 -2.95
C TYR A 183 14.56 -14.70 -2.23
N PRO A 184 15.69 -14.12 -2.62
CA PRO A 184 15.82 -12.95 -3.48
C PRO A 184 15.44 -13.28 -4.93
N TYR A 185 14.88 -12.26 -5.51
CA TYR A 185 14.32 -12.31 -6.82
C TYR A 185 15.37 -12.52 -7.92
N ASN A 186 15.15 -13.54 -8.75
CA ASN A 186 15.84 -13.69 -10.02
C ASN A 186 14.80 -13.60 -11.15
N THR A 187 14.76 -12.47 -11.85
CA THR A 187 13.78 -12.13 -12.87
C THR A 187 13.82 -13.01 -14.10
N SER A 188 14.81 -13.88 -14.22
CA SER A 188 15.04 -14.64 -15.46
C SER A 188 14.12 -15.83 -15.67
N ARG A 189 13.29 -16.18 -14.66
CA ARG A 189 12.39 -17.34 -14.74
C ARG A 189 11.18 -17.15 -13.82
N ASP A 190 10.00 -17.39 -14.37
CA ASP A 190 8.80 -17.61 -13.58
C ASP A 190 8.97 -18.83 -12.68
N ARG A 191 8.56 -18.71 -11.43
CA ARG A 191 8.55 -19.79 -10.44
C ARG A 191 7.13 -20.07 -10.00
N TYR A 192 6.87 -21.28 -9.56
CA TYR A 192 5.59 -21.67 -8.97
C TYR A 192 4.37 -21.46 -9.89
N THR A 193 4.56 -21.59 -11.21
CA THR A 193 3.52 -21.35 -12.22
C THR A 193 2.31 -22.31 -12.11
N SER A 194 2.42 -23.38 -11.35
CA SER A 194 1.31 -24.29 -11.03
C SER A 194 0.49 -23.84 -9.82
N HIS A 195 0.94 -22.83 -9.09
CA HIS A 195 0.27 -22.23 -7.95
C HIS A 195 -0.54 -20.98 -8.35
N HIS A 196 -1.31 -20.39 -7.43
CA HIS A 196 -2.11 -19.20 -7.71
C HIS A 196 -1.26 -17.94 -7.89
N ALA A 197 -0.21 -17.81 -7.08
CA ALA A 197 0.65 -16.64 -7.08
C ALA A 197 2.07 -16.95 -6.58
N TRP A 198 3.01 -16.13 -7.03
CA TRP A 198 4.38 -16.10 -6.54
C TRP A 198 4.72 -14.72 -6.00
N GLN A 199 4.97 -14.62 -4.67
CA GLN A 199 5.56 -13.44 -4.05
C GLN A 199 7.07 -13.50 -4.31
N PHE A 200 7.53 -12.61 -5.17
CA PHE A 200 8.88 -12.67 -5.71
C PHE A 200 9.82 -11.62 -5.13
N ARG A 201 9.28 -10.69 -4.31
CA ARG A 201 10.02 -9.55 -3.85
C ARG A 201 9.36 -8.91 -2.63
N SER A 202 10.19 -8.41 -1.67
CA SER A 202 9.75 -7.73 -0.45
C SER A 202 10.31 -6.33 -0.28
N ASP A 203 10.90 -5.77 -1.33
CA ASP A 203 11.55 -4.46 -1.29
C ASP A 203 11.03 -3.50 -2.40
N GLN A 204 9.84 -3.77 -2.94
CA GLN A 204 9.24 -2.91 -3.95
C GLN A 204 8.86 -1.56 -3.34
N GLN A 205 9.28 -0.49 -3.99
CA GLN A 205 8.86 0.86 -3.64
C GLN A 205 7.89 1.39 -4.70
N PHE A 206 6.84 2.07 -4.24
CA PHE A 206 5.87 2.75 -5.08
C PHE A 206 5.94 4.26 -4.85
N ALA A 207 5.87 5.03 -5.93
CA ALA A 207 5.81 6.48 -5.83
C ALA A 207 4.61 6.91 -4.98
N GLY A 208 4.81 7.88 -4.08
CA GLY A 208 3.75 8.36 -3.20
C GLY A 208 3.36 7.44 -2.04
N SER A 209 3.93 6.22 -1.96
CA SER A 209 3.73 5.29 -0.85
C SER A 209 4.99 5.17 0.00
N TYR A 210 4.81 4.90 1.29
CA TYR A 210 5.92 4.83 2.24
C TYR A 210 6.33 3.39 2.50
N GLY A 211 7.64 3.14 2.50
CA GLY A 211 8.23 1.86 2.88
C GLY A 211 8.36 0.89 1.70
N ASN A 212 8.68 -0.33 2.05
CA ASN A 212 8.80 -1.45 1.13
C ASN A 212 7.51 -2.27 1.15
N PHE A 213 7.23 -2.88 0.02
CA PHE A 213 6.04 -3.69 -0.19
C PHE A 213 6.43 -5.05 -0.74
N ASP A 214 5.71 -6.04 -0.29
CA ASP A 214 5.74 -7.38 -0.84
C ASP A 214 4.85 -7.42 -2.10
N VAL A 215 5.40 -7.94 -3.18
CA VAL A 215 4.70 -7.97 -4.47
C VAL A 215 4.73 -9.36 -5.09
N SER A 216 3.63 -9.68 -5.77
CA SER A 216 3.39 -10.99 -6.34
C SER A 216 2.95 -10.92 -7.79
N GLN A 217 3.36 -11.93 -8.57
CA GLN A 217 2.81 -12.26 -9.87
C GLN A 217 1.67 -13.27 -9.71
N LEU A 218 0.57 -13.07 -10.42
CA LEU A 218 -0.57 -13.98 -10.46
C LEU A 218 -0.45 -14.92 -11.67
N TYR A 219 -0.84 -16.17 -11.47
CA TYR A 219 -0.83 -17.18 -12.54
C TYR A 219 -2.24 -17.63 -12.95
N ASP A 220 -3.24 -17.30 -12.14
CA ASP A 220 -4.66 -17.53 -12.45
C ASP A 220 -5.51 -16.41 -11.84
N ASP A 221 -6.83 -16.51 -11.95
CA ASP A 221 -7.79 -15.53 -11.47
C ASP A 221 -8.19 -15.72 -10.01
N PHE A 222 -7.50 -16.58 -9.25
CA PHE A 222 -7.89 -16.89 -7.87
C PHE A 222 -7.99 -15.65 -6.98
N PHE A 223 -7.11 -14.67 -7.13
CA PHE A 223 -7.13 -13.41 -6.37
C PHE A 223 -7.93 -12.29 -7.05
N THR A 224 -8.44 -12.51 -8.25
CA THR A 224 -9.16 -11.51 -9.06
C THR A 224 -10.56 -11.96 -9.48
N ALA A 225 -11.05 -13.08 -8.98
CA ALA A 225 -12.39 -13.57 -9.26
C ALA A 225 -13.43 -13.13 -8.20
N ASN A 226 -14.72 -13.31 -8.55
CA ASN A 226 -15.88 -13.08 -7.68
C ASN A 226 -16.05 -11.65 -7.16
N GLN A 227 -15.45 -10.68 -7.82
CA GLN A 227 -15.59 -9.26 -7.55
C GLN A 227 -15.65 -8.50 -8.88
N THR A 228 -16.24 -7.33 -8.86
CA THR A 228 -16.28 -6.41 -10.00
C THR A 228 -15.71 -5.05 -9.57
N PRO A 229 -14.38 -4.97 -9.39
CA PRO A 229 -13.77 -3.72 -8.98
C PRO A 229 -13.98 -2.67 -10.07
N SER A 230 -14.34 -1.48 -9.63
CA SER A 230 -14.42 -0.31 -10.49
C SER A 230 -13.84 0.86 -9.72
N PRO A 231 -12.83 1.56 -10.25
CA PRO A 231 -12.37 2.78 -9.62
C PRO A 231 -13.55 3.72 -9.47
N SER A 232 -13.89 4.02 -8.25
CA SER A 232 -14.78 5.15 -7.97
C SER A 232 -13.86 6.29 -7.58
N ALA A 233 -13.82 7.35 -8.40
CA ALA A 233 -13.26 8.60 -7.92
C ALA A 233 -13.77 8.82 -6.49
N PRO A 234 -12.95 9.40 -5.57
CA PRO A 234 -13.44 9.73 -4.26
C PRO A 234 -14.80 10.37 -4.44
N VAL A 235 -15.86 9.69 -4.05
CA VAL A 235 -17.19 10.29 -4.10
C VAL A 235 -17.12 11.48 -3.17
N THR A 236 -16.89 12.64 -3.75
CA THR A 236 -17.45 13.84 -3.15
C THR A 236 -18.91 13.47 -2.98
N PRO A 237 -19.47 13.34 -1.78
CA PRO A 237 -20.90 13.13 -1.64
C PRO A 237 -21.52 14.22 -2.49
N ALA A 238 -22.31 13.82 -3.48
CA ALA A 238 -23.14 14.79 -4.17
C ALA A 238 -23.82 15.57 -3.06
N PRO A 239 -23.69 16.89 -2.99
CA PRO A 239 -24.35 17.65 -1.96
C PRO A 239 -25.82 17.26 -2.07
N SER A 240 -26.35 16.55 -1.09
CA SER A 240 -27.77 16.54 -0.84
C SER A 240 -28.11 18.01 -0.67
N GLN A 241 -28.72 18.58 -1.71
CA GLN A 241 -29.09 19.96 -1.79
C GLN A 241 -29.95 20.31 -0.57
N PRO A 242 -29.38 21.00 0.44
CA PRO A 242 -30.23 21.73 1.38
C PRO A 242 -30.68 22.97 0.63
N ALA A 243 -31.90 23.36 0.86
CA ALA A 243 -32.50 24.58 0.34
C ALA A 243 -31.53 25.75 0.38
N GLU A 244 -31.52 26.52 -0.71
CA GLU A 244 -30.70 27.71 -0.93
C GLU A 244 -30.66 28.63 0.29
N SER A 245 -29.52 28.63 0.96
CA SER A 245 -29.09 29.75 1.77
C SER A 245 -27.75 30.21 1.16
N ASN A 246 -27.60 31.52 0.96
CA ASN A 246 -26.45 32.18 0.36
C ASN A 246 -25.12 31.62 0.89
N VAL A 247 -24.52 30.69 0.17
CA VAL A 247 -23.20 30.13 0.52
C VAL A 247 -22.15 30.96 -0.21
N ALA A 248 -21.26 31.59 0.56
CA ALA A 248 -20.07 32.22 0.00
C ALA A 248 -19.31 31.20 -0.86
N SER A 249 -18.87 31.62 -2.04
CA SER A 249 -18.13 30.76 -2.98
C SER A 249 -16.89 30.16 -2.33
N ASP A 250 -16.60 28.90 -2.64
CA ASP A 250 -15.36 28.22 -2.23
C ASP A 250 -14.15 29.08 -2.60
N SER A 251 -13.28 29.30 -1.64
CA SER A 251 -12.06 30.08 -1.82
C SER A 251 -10.94 29.54 -0.96
N ASP A 252 -9.72 29.87 -1.28
CA ASP A 252 -8.57 29.56 -0.46
C ASP A 252 -7.47 30.63 -0.59
N TYR A 253 -6.63 30.69 0.42
CA TYR A 253 -5.55 31.65 0.46
C TYR A 253 -4.39 31.16 1.33
N ALA A 254 -3.17 31.57 0.96
CA ALA A 254 -1.99 31.31 1.75
C ALA A 254 -2.05 32.11 3.06
N GLN A 255 -2.01 31.44 4.18
CA GLN A 255 -1.92 32.03 5.50
C GLN A 255 -1.20 31.08 6.44
N THR A 256 -0.11 31.55 7.01
CA THR A 256 0.56 30.83 8.09
C THR A 256 -0.02 31.20 9.44
N GLY A 257 -0.11 30.24 10.32
CA GLY A 257 -0.58 30.48 11.68
C GLY A 257 -0.45 29.26 12.58
N VAL A 258 -0.83 29.45 13.83
CA VAL A 258 -0.97 28.36 14.80
C VAL A 258 -2.44 28.27 15.19
N PHE A 259 -2.98 27.07 15.11
CA PHE A 259 -4.32 26.76 15.58
C PHE A 259 -4.24 25.88 16.83
N LYS A 260 -4.99 26.26 17.87
CA LYS A 260 -5.16 25.48 19.11
C LYS A 260 -6.65 25.18 19.27
N PRO A 261 -7.08 23.95 19.03
CA PRO A 261 -8.49 23.59 19.18
C PRO A 261 -8.94 23.70 20.65
N SER A 262 -10.17 24.11 20.86
CA SER A 262 -10.85 24.13 22.17
C SER A 262 -11.67 22.87 22.44
N ALA A 263 -11.92 22.07 21.38
CA ALA A 263 -12.54 20.75 21.43
C ALA A 263 -11.76 19.79 20.52
N THR A 264 -12.03 18.50 20.61
CA THR A 264 -11.40 17.51 19.70
C THR A 264 -11.81 17.81 18.27
N VAL A 265 -10.82 17.98 17.37
CA VAL A 265 -11.02 18.21 15.93
C VAL A 265 -10.39 17.08 15.14
N ASN A 266 -11.11 16.59 14.14
CA ASN A 266 -10.61 15.54 13.27
C ASN A 266 -9.51 16.05 12.33
N ILE A 267 -8.48 15.26 12.17
CA ILE A 267 -7.45 15.41 11.13
C ILE A 267 -7.96 14.69 9.88
N ARG A 268 -7.99 15.37 8.72
CA ARG A 268 -8.52 14.82 7.49
C ARG A 268 -7.50 14.90 6.34
N THR A 269 -7.71 14.06 5.34
CA THR A 269 -6.87 14.02 4.14
C THR A 269 -7.17 15.14 3.14
N GLY A 270 -8.23 15.92 3.36
CA GLY A 270 -8.63 17.05 2.52
C GLY A 270 -9.50 18.04 3.26
N ALA A 271 -9.68 19.23 2.68
CA ALA A 271 -10.48 20.33 3.24
C ALA A 271 -11.99 20.08 3.06
N GLY A 272 -12.56 19.20 3.87
CA GLY A 272 -13.99 18.89 3.85
C GLY A 272 -14.35 17.71 4.75
N THR A 273 -15.62 17.67 5.20
CA THR A 273 -16.12 16.61 6.09
C THR A 273 -16.23 15.25 5.39
N GLY A 274 -16.28 15.22 4.06
CA GLY A 274 -16.28 14.00 3.24
C GLY A 274 -14.91 13.31 3.12
N TYR A 275 -13.82 14.01 3.45
CA TYR A 275 -12.49 13.41 3.42
C TYR A 275 -12.25 12.54 4.64
N ALA A 276 -11.46 11.47 4.45
CA ALA A 276 -11.15 10.51 5.51
C ALA A 276 -10.52 11.19 6.73
N SER A 277 -10.98 10.80 7.93
CA SER A 277 -10.33 11.18 9.19
C SER A 277 -9.18 10.22 9.45
N VAL A 278 -7.99 10.77 9.64
CA VAL A 278 -6.73 10.03 9.87
C VAL A 278 -6.20 10.20 11.29
N GLY A 279 -6.97 10.86 12.15
CA GLY A 279 -6.62 11.13 13.54
C GLY A 279 -7.42 12.30 14.08
N SER A 280 -7.00 12.82 15.22
CA SER A 280 -7.59 14.01 15.83
C SER A 280 -6.56 14.78 16.64
N TYR A 281 -6.82 16.08 16.83
CA TYR A 281 -6.16 16.91 17.82
C TYR A 281 -7.06 17.07 19.03
N ALA A 282 -6.50 16.88 20.22
CA ALA A 282 -7.17 17.14 21.49
C ALA A 282 -7.18 18.65 21.82
N PRO A 283 -8.08 19.09 22.73
CA PRO A 283 -8.08 20.47 23.18
C PRO A 283 -6.72 20.93 23.71
N GLY A 284 -6.25 22.08 23.24
CA GLY A 284 -4.99 22.68 23.66
C GLY A 284 -3.75 22.21 22.89
N GLU A 285 -3.82 21.16 22.09
CA GLU A 285 -2.74 20.84 21.16
C GLU A 285 -2.58 21.94 20.11
N SER A 286 -1.45 21.93 19.41
CA SER A 286 -1.15 22.99 18.43
C SER A 286 -0.86 22.40 17.06
N VAL A 287 -1.45 23.00 16.03
CA VAL A 287 -1.10 22.73 14.65
C VAL A 287 -0.61 24.02 13.97
N ILE A 288 0.56 23.95 13.34
CA ILE A 288 1.09 25.03 12.52
C ILE A 288 0.60 24.79 11.10
N TYR A 289 -0.12 25.74 10.54
CA TYR A 289 -0.71 25.62 9.20
C TYR A 289 -0.11 26.67 8.24
N ASP A 290 -0.16 26.37 6.96
CA ASP A 290 0.40 27.17 5.87
C ASP A 290 -0.62 27.69 4.88
N HIS A 291 -1.87 27.22 4.94
CA HIS A 291 -2.91 27.57 4.00
C HIS A 291 -4.30 27.43 4.62
N VAL A 292 -5.22 28.29 4.23
CA VAL A 292 -6.61 28.26 4.66
C VAL A 292 -7.53 28.02 3.47
N TYR A 293 -8.48 27.12 3.65
CA TYR A 293 -9.52 26.81 2.67
C TYR A 293 -10.90 27.12 3.26
N ILE A 294 -11.72 27.82 2.52
CA ILE A 294 -13.16 27.98 2.80
C ILE A 294 -13.85 27.01 1.84
N ARG A 295 -14.53 26.01 2.39
CA ARG A 295 -15.25 25.00 1.63
C ARG A 295 -16.64 24.82 2.22
N GLY A 296 -17.62 25.37 1.51
CA GLY A 296 -19.01 25.40 1.98
C GLY A 296 -19.14 26.00 3.37
N THR A 297 -19.65 25.23 4.31
CA THR A 297 -19.92 25.63 5.69
C THR A 297 -18.64 25.82 6.55
N TYR A 298 -17.50 25.27 6.16
CA TYR A 298 -16.34 25.18 7.05
C TYR A 298 -15.12 25.94 6.53
N VAL A 299 -14.33 26.42 7.48
CA VAL A 299 -12.99 26.94 7.25
C VAL A 299 -11.97 25.89 7.69
N TRP A 300 -11.02 25.56 6.84
CA TRP A 300 -10.02 24.51 7.05
C TRP A 300 -8.62 25.08 7.03
N ALA A 301 -7.76 24.58 7.89
CA ALA A 301 -6.32 24.81 7.82
C ALA A 301 -5.63 23.58 7.19
N ARG A 302 -4.68 23.85 6.30
CA ARG A 302 -3.78 22.84 5.76
C ARG A 302 -2.44 22.91 6.50
N TYR A 303 -1.87 21.77 6.80
CA TYR A 303 -0.52 21.68 7.35
C TYR A 303 0.21 20.45 6.80
N LEU A 304 1.54 20.54 6.73
CA LEU A 304 2.39 19.42 6.38
C LEU A 304 2.60 18.56 7.62
N SER A 305 2.13 17.31 7.58
CA SER A 305 2.28 16.36 8.69
C SER A 305 3.71 15.81 8.74
N TYR A 306 4.07 15.14 9.82
CA TYR A 306 5.35 14.43 9.96
C TYR A 306 5.57 13.33 8.91
N SER A 307 4.49 12.84 8.28
CA SER A 307 4.56 11.90 7.17
C SER A 307 4.92 12.52 5.83
N GLY A 308 5.13 13.85 5.78
CA GLY A 308 5.36 14.60 4.55
C GLY A 308 4.10 14.84 3.72
N ARG A 309 2.91 14.53 4.23
CA ARG A 309 1.62 14.74 3.56
C ARG A 309 0.90 15.94 4.12
N TYR A 310 0.14 16.60 3.26
CA TYR A 310 -0.77 17.63 3.71
C TYR A 310 -1.99 17.00 4.38
N HIS A 311 -2.26 17.48 5.61
CA HIS A 311 -3.47 17.19 6.35
C HIS A 311 -4.25 18.47 6.60
N TYR A 312 -5.52 18.29 6.98
CA TYR A 312 -6.46 19.38 7.13
C TYR A 312 -7.23 19.23 8.44
N VAL A 313 -7.43 20.38 9.12
CA VAL A 313 -8.26 20.46 10.32
C VAL A 313 -9.27 21.58 10.17
N ALA A 314 -10.49 21.38 10.66
CA ALA A 314 -11.50 22.41 10.65
C ALA A 314 -11.15 23.49 11.70
N LEU A 315 -11.05 24.74 11.27
CA LEU A 315 -10.83 25.90 12.11
C LEU A 315 -12.12 26.42 12.72
N GLY A 316 -13.26 26.14 12.09
CA GLY A 316 -14.58 26.60 12.50
C GLY A 316 -15.57 26.62 11.35
N VAL A 317 -16.73 27.21 11.63
CA VAL A 317 -17.80 27.48 10.66
C VAL A 317 -17.52 28.80 9.95
N ASN A 318 -17.70 28.84 8.63
CA ASN A 318 -17.52 30.03 7.82
C ASN A 318 -18.55 31.11 8.23
N GLY A 319 -18.07 32.23 8.74
CA GLY A 319 -18.93 33.30 9.29
C GLY A 319 -19.59 32.96 10.63
N GLY A 320 -19.21 31.86 11.27
CA GLY A 320 -19.80 31.36 12.52
C GLY A 320 -18.78 31.00 13.59
N GLU A 321 -19.04 29.92 14.31
CA GLU A 321 -18.27 29.49 15.47
C GLU A 321 -16.83 29.06 15.09
N SER A 322 -15.86 29.47 15.91
CA SER A 322 -14.48 29.03 15.84
C SER A 322 -14.28 27.79 16.73
N TYR A 323 -13.59 26.79 16.22
CA TYR A 323 -13.29 25.55 16.97
C TYR A 323 -12.03 25.63 17.83
N GLY A 324 -11.46 26.85 17.96
CA GLY A 324 -10.30 27.11 18.79
C GLY A 324 -9.71 28.48 18.56
N SER A 325 -8.58 28.76 19.21
CA SER A 325 -7.85 30.01 19.02
C SER A 325 -6.89 29.92 17.83
N ARG A 326 -6.79 31.01 17.06
CA ARG A 326 -5.85 31.17 15.95
C ARG A 326 -4.94 32.37 16.21
N SER A 327 -3.63 32.18 15.99
CA SER A 327 -2.74 33.32 15.78
C SER A 327 -2.47 33.45 14.29
N SER A 328 -2.82 34.57 13.68
CA SER A 328 -2.43 34.94 12.33
C SER A 328 -1.07 35.63 12.36
N GLY A 329 -0.25 35.42 11.34
CA GLY A 329 1.05 36.10 11.24
C GLY A 329 2.15 35.40 12.00
N TYR A 330 2.08 34.05 12.19
CA TYR A 330 3.25 33.24 12.41
C TYR A 330 4.09 33.31 11.11
N THR A 331 4.88 34.34 10.99
CA THR A 331 6.12 34.23 10.23
C THR A 331 6.95 33.27 11.04
N SER A 332 6.90 31.95 10.72
CA SER A 332 8.02 31.11 11.05
C SER A 332 9.23 31.92 10.57
N PRO A 333 10.19 32.23 11.43
CA PRO A 333 11.50 32.54 10.90
C PRO A 333 11.82 31.27 10.15
N VAL A 334 11.81 31.31 8.81
CA VAL A 334 12.36 30.26 7.99
C VAL A 334 13.87 30.37 8.20
N SER A 335 14.30 30.03 9.42
CA SER A 335 15.68 29.71 9.72
C SER A 335 15.85 28.34 9.08
N HIS A 336 16.15 28.38 7.79
CA HIS A 336 16.58 27.18 7.10
C HIS A 336 17.85 26.68 7.81
N THR A 337 17.67 25.70 8.67
CA THR A 337 18.78 25.08 9.37
C THR A 337 19.40 24.07 8.45
N TYR A 338 20.62 24.35 8.04
CA TYR A 338 21.44 23.41 7.28
C TYR A 338 22.49 22.78 8.21
N TYR A 339 22.82 21.54 7.94
CA TYR A 339 23.90 20.84 8.60
C TYR A 339 24.92 20.37 7.57
N THR A 340 26.17 20.66 7.82
CA THR A 340 27.27 20.12 7.00
C THR A 340 27.69 18.76 7.55
N VAL A 341 27.49 17.73 6.76
CA VAL A 341 27.85 16.34 7.09
C VAL A 341 29.31 16.23 7.48
N GLN A 342 29.57 15.59 8.60
CA GLN A 342 30.91 15.29 9.11
C GLN A 342 31.30 13.83 8.83
N SER A 343 32.58 13.51 8.93
CA SER A 343 33.01 12.11 8.81
C SER A 343 32.41 11.25 9.91
N GLY A 344 31.79 10.13 9.53
CA GLY A 344 31.10 9.23 10.46
C GLY A 344 29.60 9.53 10.66
N ASP A 345 29.09 10.60 10.04
CA ASP A 345 27.66 10.91 10.11
C ASP A 345 26.80 9.93 9.29
N SER A 346 25.59 9.77 9.77
CA SER A 346 24.50 9.05 9.11
C SER A 346 23.21 9.86 9.21
N PHE A 347 22.18 9.52 8.40
CA PHE A 347 20.86 10.12 8.56
C PHE A 347 20.33 9.95 9.99
N TRP A 348 20.64 8.81 10.63
CA TRP A 348 20.22 8.54 12.01
C TRP A 348 20.90 9.48 13.01
N SER A 349 22.24 9.62 12.95
CA SER A 349 22.98 10.46 13.90
C SER A 349 22.60 11.93 13.78
N ILE A 350 22.45 12.43 12.53
CA ILE A 350 22.07 13.82 12.27
C ILE A 350 20.63 14.07 12.69
N SER A 351 19.70 13.17 12.34
CA SER A 351 18.27 13.33 12.71
C SER A 351 18.07 13.32 14.22
N SER A 352 18.78 12.45 14.94
CA SER A 352 18.78 12.39 16.41
C SER A 352 19.26 13.68 17.04
N LYS A 353 20.33 14.27 16.47
CA LYS A 353 20.90 15.55 16.94
C LYS A 353 19.90 16.72 16.84
N TYR A 354 19.06 16.72 15.80
CA TYR A 354 18.11 17.81 15.54
C TYR A 354 16.66 17.49 15.93
N GLY A 355 16.41 16.30 16.51
CA GLY A 355 15.08 15.90 16.96
C GLY A 355 14.07 15.77 15.82
N ILE A 356 14.52 15.35 14.64
CA ILE A 356 13.67 15.09 13.47
C ILE A 356 13.76 13.62 13.07
N SER A 357 12.79 13.13 12.32
CA SER A 357 12.89 11.77 11.75
C SER A 357 13.98 11.70 10.69
N MET A 358 14.80 10.63 10.70
CA MET A 358 15.79 10.40 9.65
C MET A 358 15.17 10.30 8.24
N TYR A 359 13.93 9.84 8.16
CA TYR A 359 13.17 9.79 6.92
C TYR A 359 12.79 11.19 6.43
N THR A 360 12.36 12.05 7.35
CA THR A 360 12.09 13.46 7.05
C THR A 360 13.35 14.17 6.60
N LEU A 361 14.47 13.94 7.28
CA LEU A 361 15.76 14.51 6.89
C LEU A 361 16.16 14.06 5.48
N ALA A 362 16.04 12.79 5.17
CA ALA A 362 16.36 12.25 3.84
C ALA A 362 15.42 12.85 2.78
N ALA A 363 14.12 12.84 3.00
CA ALA A 363 13.12 13.37 2.07
C ALA A 363 13.29 14.87 1.80
N ASN A 364 13.58 15.68 2.83
CA ASN A 364 13.86 17.10 2.70
C ASN A 364 15.05 17.40 1.79
N ASN A 365 15.92 16.42 1.60
CA ASN A 365 17.11 16.53 0.77
C ASN A 365 17.04 15.74 -0.54
N GLY A 366 15.83 15.29 -0.94
CA GLY A 366 15.64 14.49 -2.16
C GLY A 366 16.36 13.13 -2.10
N LYS A 367 16.50 12.56 -0.92
CA LYS A 367 17.22 11.32 -0.64
C LYS A 367 16.34 10.31 0.08
N THR A 368 16.81 9.07 0.14
CA THR A 368 16.28 8.02 1.01
C THR A 368 17.27 7.79 2.17
N ILE A 369 16.84 7.11 3.22
CA ILE A 369 17.72 6.78 4.36
C ILE A 369 18.89 5.87 3.96
N ASN A 370 18.78 5.19 2.82
CA ASN A 370 19.83 4.34 2.25
C ASN A 370 20.75 5.09 1.28
N SER A 371 20.45 6.37 1.00
CA SER A 371 21.32 7.19 0.16
C SER A 371 22.62 7.51 0.88
N LEU A 372 23.73 7.50 0.14
CA LEU A 372 25.01 7.95 0.70
C LEU A 372 24.99 9.46 0.94
N ILE A 373 25.55 9.85 2.07
CA ILE A 373 25.88 11.24 2.41
C ILE A 373 27.39 11.32 2.64
N TYR A 374 27.98 12.44 2.24
CA TYR A 374 29.44 12.60 2.23
C TYR A 374 29.85 13.77 3.12
N PRO A 375 31.00 13.69 3.82
CA PRO A 375 31.56 14.83 4.54
C PRO A 375 31.64 16.07 3.64
N GLY A 376 31.23 17.22 4.18
CA GLY A 376 31.12 18.47 3.44
C GLY A 376 29.81 18.70 2.71
N GLN A 377 28.92 17.67 2.59
CA GLN A 377 27.60 17.84 2.02
C GLN A 377 26.72 18.66 2.96
N SER A 378 26.00 19.64 2.42
CA SER A 378 25.00 20.41 3.17
C SER A 378 23.65 19.68 3.10
N LEU A 379 23.07 19.39 4.25
CA LEU A 379 21.72 18.85 4.37
C LEU A 379 20.80 19.88 4.98
N TYR A 380 19.66 20.08 4.33
CA TYR A 380 18.56 20.88 4.86
C TYR A 380 17.85 20.09 5.98
N ILE A 381 17.77 20.69 7.16
CA ILE A 381 17.21 20.08 8.37
C ILE A 381 15.72 20.44 8.48
N ARG A 382 15.41 21.75 8.48
CA ARG A 382 14.06 22.29 8.66
C ARG A 382 13.99 23.79 8.36
#